data_8593c7fecc70e66a0ca3fcbb6291ae08
#
_entry.id   8593c7fecc70e66a0ca3fcbb6291ae08
#
_cell.length_a   1.000
_cell.length_b   1.000
_cell.length_c   1.000
_cell.angle_alpha   90.00
_cell.angle_beta   90.00
_cell.angle_gamma   90.00
#
_symmetry.space_group_name_H-M   'P 1'
#
loop_
_entity.id
_entity.type
_entity.pdbx_description
1 polymer ?
#
loop_
_entity_poly.entity_id
_entity_poly.type
_entity_poly.pdbx_seq_one_letter_code
_entity_poly.pdbx_strand_id
1 'polypeptide(L)'
;HWFETTVLSVKPAEWFKKHLIEQLSMDCGYYYAQGQLWSEENPDAFAGVHNPYGVMVIYDEASGIPVPIFNVTEGFFTEPVLDRYWVVASNPRRNSGGFFECFNNHRAYWKLRQLDSRTVEGTDTALFNRMVEQYGIDSDTVRVEVLGQFPAQGNRQFISNKLVADAQLREVVTDRNAPLIMGVDIARYGDDSSVIRFRQGRDARSIAAIRFKDRDN
;
A
#
# COMPACT_ATOMS: atom_id res chain seq x y z
N HIS A 1 1.80 31.44 5.73
CA HIS A 1 1.92 31.98 7.10
C HIS A 1 1.16 31.14 8.14
N TRP A 2 0.01 30.61 7.82
CA TRP A 2 -0.82 29.80 8.73
C TRP A 2 -0.21 28.45 9.03
N PHE A 3 0.30 27.78 8.03
CA PHE A 3 0.93 26.47 8.19
C PHE A 3 2.23 26.52 8.99
N GLU A 4 3.04 27.54 8.81
CA GLU A 4 4.33 27.67 9.53
C GLU A 4 4.15 27.90 11.04
N THR A 5 3.12 28.64 11.46
CA THR A 5 2.91 28.94 12.88
C THR A 5 2.17 27.85 13.64
N THR A 6 1.35 27.02 12.97
CA THR A 6 0.49 26.06 13.64
C THR A 6 1.07 24.64 13.66
N VAL A 7 1.77 24.25 12.60
CA VAL A 7 2.35 22.91 12.48
C VAL A 7 3.67 22.76 13.25
N LEU A 8 4.42 23.85 13.45
CA LEU A 8 5.70 23.82 14.18
C LEU A 8 5.57 23.95 15.70
N SER A 9 4.39 24.25 16.23
CA SER A 9 4.17 24.22 17.67
C SER A 9 3.69 22.86 18.11
N VAL A 10 4.51 22.13 18.87
CA VAL A 10 4.11 20.88 19.54
C VAL A 10 3.06 21.22 20.59
N LYS A 11 1.80 21.03 20.27
CA LYS A 11 0.66 21.22 21.17
C LYS A 11 -0.05 19.89 21.35
N PRO A 12 -0.66 19.62 22.52
CA PRO A 12 -1.47 18.43 22.69
C PRO A 12 -2.57 18.34 21.63
N ALA A 13 -2.84 17.14 21.13
CA ALA A 13 -3.79 16.89 20.05
C ALA A 13 -5.19 17.51 20.34
N GLU A 14 -5.64 17.47 21.59
CA GLU A 14 -6.92 18.07 22.00
C GLU A 14 -6.92 19.59 21.91
N TRP A 15 -5.82 20.24 22.30
CA TRP A 15 -5.67 21.68 22.15
C TRP A 15 -5.67 22.08 20.66
N PHE A 16 -4.96 21.34 19.84
CA PHE A 16 -4.88 21.57 18.40
C PHE A 16 -6.27 21.41 17.76
N LYS A 17 -6.97 20.32 18.09
CA LYS A 17 -8.31 20.05 17.57
C LYS A 17 -9.31 21.14 17.93
N LYS A 18 -9.31 21.60 19.19
CA LYS A 18 -10.23 22.63 19.66
C LYS A 18 -9.92 24.00 19.07
N HIS A 19 -8.67 24.46 19.17
CA HIS A 19 -8.29 25.82 18.80
C HIS A 19 -8.14 26.00 17.28
N LEU A 20 -7.71 24.98 16.54
CA LEU A 20 -7.64 25.05 15.10
C LEU A 20 -9.05 25.17 14.49
N ILE A 21 -10.00 24.37 14.96
CA ILE A 21 -11.39 24.44 14.50
C ILE A 21 -12.02 25.78 14.87
N GLU A 22 -11.84 26.26 16.10
CA GLU A 22 -12.36 27.53 16.55
C GLU A 22 -11.76 28.72 15.78
N GLN A 23 -10.44 28.76 15.57
CA GLN A 23 -9.80 29.86 14.84
C GLN A 23 -10.11 29.83 13.33
N LEU A 24 -10.21 28.67 12.73
CA LEU A 24 -10.54 28.55 11.30
C LEU A 24 -12.04 28.78 11.02
N SER A 25 -12.91 28.52 12.00
CA SER A 25 -14.35 28.81 11.87
C SER A 25 -14.71 30.26 12.16
N MET A 26 -13.82 31.05 12.78
CA MET A 26 -14.08 32.48 13.09
C MET A 26 -13.98 33.39 11.86
N ASP A 27 -13.26 33.01 10.83
CA ASP A 27 -13.06 33.80 9.62
C ASP A 27 -14.03 33.47 8.48
N CYS A 28 -15.34 33.39 8.75
CA CYS A 28 -16.44 33.30 7.78
C CYS A 28 -16.90 31.92 7.32
N GLY A 29 -16.46 30.82 7.92
CA GLY A 29 -16.92 29.46 7.56
C GLY A 29 -16.42 28.94 6.20
N TYR A 30 -15.59 29.70 5.49
CA TYR A 30 -15.02 29.31 4.18
C TYR A 30 -13.65 28.68 4.32
N TYR A 31 -12.92 29.00 5.38
CA TYR A 31 -11.59 28.44 5.67
C TYR A 31 -11.64 27.64 6.96
N TYR A 32 -11.56 26.33 6.86
CA TYR A 32 -11.53 25.47 8.05
C TYR A 32 -10.69 24.22 7.78
N ALA A 33 -10.15 23.65 8.83
CA ALA A 33 -9.58 22.31 8.82
C ALA A 33 -10.28 21.46 9.86
N GLN A 34 -10.66 20.25 9.47
CA GLN A 34 -11.33 19.30 10.34
C GLN A 34 -10.77 17.90 10.19
N GLY A 35 -10.71 17.15 11.27
CA GLY A 35 -10.50 15.72 11.20
C GLY A 35 -11.81 15.04 10.80
N GLN A 36 -11.74 14.23 9.76
CA GLN A 36 -12.88 13.46 9.27
C GLN A 36 -12.65 11.98 9.53
N LEU A 37 -13.63 11.33 10.15
CA LEU A 37 -13.64 9.89 10.34
C LEU A 37 -14.20 9.21 9.10
N TRP A 38 -13.70 8.02 8.82
CA TRP A 38 -14.18 7.16 7.75
C TRP A 38 -14.59 5.79 8.30
N SER A 39 -15.45 5.09 7.56
CA SER A 39 -15.84 3.71 7.85
C SER A 39 -15.71 2.88 6.58
N GLU A 40 -15.14 1.69 6.70
CA GLU A 40 -15.07 0.74 5.58
C GLU A 40 -16.45 0.20 5.20
N GLU A 41 -17.35 0.09 6.19
CA GLU A 41 -18.72 -0.39 5.99
C GLU A 41 -19.61 0.65 5.29
N ASN A 42 -19.29 1.94 5.44
CA ASN A 42 -20.04 3.03 4.83
C ASN A 42 -19.09 4.12 4.30
N PRO A 43 -18.39 3.85 3.19
CA PRO A 43 -17.48 4.82 2.58
C PRO A 43 -18.15 6.12 2.14
N ASP A 44 -19.42 6.05 1.72
CA ASP A 44 -20.17 7.20 1.23
C ASP A 44 -20.45 8.24 2.31
N ALA A 45 -20.42 7.84 3.60
CA ALA A 45 -20.50 8.78 4.71
C ALA A 45 -19.29 9.73 4.79
N PHE A 46 -18.20 9.37 4.13
CA PHE A 46 -17.00 10.21 3.99
C PHE A 46 -17.12 11.24 2.85
N ALA A 47 -18.11 11.09 1.96
CA ALA A 47 -18.34 11.95 0.81
C ALA A 47 -18.82 13.36 1.21
N GLY A 48 -18.84 14.29 0.24
CA GLY A 48 -19.53 15.58 0.37
C GLY A 48 -18.65 16.76 0.76
N VAL A 49 -17.31 16.61 0.70
CA VAL A 49 -16.40 17.75 0.85
C VAL A 49 -16.28 18.46 -0.49
N HIS A 50 -16.93 19.61 -0.61
CA HIS A 50 -16.86 20.47 -1.78
C HIS A 50 -16.58 21.91 -1.35
N ASN A 51 -15.64 22.57 -2.01
CA ASN A 51 -15.32 23.96 -1.74
C ASN A 51 -14.95 24.67 -3.04
N PRO A 52 -15.65 25.74 -3.43
CA PRO A 52 -15.39 26.48 -4.67
C PRO A 52 -14.08 27.27 -4.63
N TYR A 53 -13.44 27.40 -3.48
CA TYR A 53 -12.17 28.11 -3.32
C TYR A 53 -10.95 27.19 -3.26
N GLY A 54 -11.15 25.88 -3.01
CA GLY A 54 -10.08 24.91 -2.97
C GLY A 54 -10.29 23.87 -1.87
N VAL A 55 -9.57 22.77 -2.01
CA VAL A 55 -9.59 21.67 -1.05
C VAL A 55 -8.20 21.07 -0.87
N MET A 56 -7.85 20.80 0.38
CA MET A 56 -6.64 20.04 0.73
C MET A 56 -7.04 18.83 1.58
N VAL A 57 -6.73 17.65 1.09
CA VAL A 57 -6.92 16.39 1.81
C VAL A 57 -5.55 15.88 2.27
N ILE A 58 -5.45 15.51 3.53
CA ILE A 58 -4.23 14.95 4.12
C ILE A 58 -4.58 13.59 4.72
N TYR A 59 -3.90 12.56 4.20
CA TYR A 59 -3.94 11.21 4.74
C TYR A 59 -2.67 10.92 5.50
N ASP A 60 -2.79 10.74 6.80
CA ASP A 60 -1.74 10.16 7.64
C ASP A 60 -1.99 8.66 7.79
N GLU A 61 -0.92 7.88 7.90
CA GLU A 61 -0.97 6.40 7.92
C GLU A 61 -1.75 5.80 6.74
N ALA A 62 -1.57 6.39 5.56
CA ALA A 62 -2.37 6.12 4.35
C ALA A 62 -2.33 4.67 3.88
N SER A 63 -1.31 3.88 4.25
CA SER A 63 -1.24 2.44 3.94
C SER A 63 -2.34 1.62 4.64
N GLY A 64 -2.93 2.18 5.70
CA GLY A 64 -4.05 1.59 6.44
C GLY A 64 -5.43 1.94 5.88
N ILE A 65 -5.53 2.96 5.02
CA ILE A 65 -6.81 3.47 4.51
C ILE A 65 -7.32 2.56 3.39
N PRO A 66 -8.57 2.08 3.45
CA PRO A 66 -9.17 1.22 2.43
C PRO A 66 -9.32 1.90 1.07
N VAL A 67 -9.26 1.10 -0.01
CA VAL A 67 -9.44 1.59 -1.39
C VAL A 67 -10.76 2.35 -1.60
N PRO A 68 -11.91 1.91 -1.07
CA PRO A 68 -13.15 2.67 -1.22
C PRO A 68 -13.08 4.11 -0.73
N ILE A 69 -12.30 4.38 0.33
CA ILE A 69 -12.11 5.74 0.85
C ILE A 69 -11.25 6.59 -0.10
N PHE A 70 -10.22 6.01 -0.72
CA PHE A 70 -9.47 6.69 -1.80
C PHE A 70 -10.40 7.06 -2.97
N ASN A 71 -11.27 6.13 -3.40
CA ASN A 71 -12.20 6.38 -4.51
C ASN A 71 -13.19 7.50 -4.20
N VAL A 72 -13.76 7.51 -2.99
CA VAL A 72 -14.67 8.59 -2.56
C VAL A 72 -13.96 9.94 -2.51
N THR A 73 -12.70 9.96 -2.07
CA THR A 73 -11.91 11.19 -2.00
C THR A 73 -11.62 11.81 -3.37
N GLU A 74 -11.52 11.02 -4.42
CA GLU A 74 -11.40 11.57 -5.79
C GLU A 74 -12.55 12.52 -6.12
N GLY A 75 -13.75 12.26 -5.60
CA GLY A 75 -14.91 13.11 -5.75
C GLY A 75 -14.74 14.51 -5.14
N PHE A 76 -13.86 14.69 -4.15
CA PHE A 76 -13.60 16.01 -3.54
C PHE A 76 -12.88 16.98 -4.48
N PHE A 77 -12.26 16.47 -5.54
CA PHE A 77 -11.46 17.22 -6.50
C PHE A 77 -12.19 17.49 -7.82
N THR A 78 -13.49 17.29 -7.87
CA THR A 78 -14.30 17.49 -9.08
C THR A 78 -14.57 18.95 -9.41
N GLU A 79 -14.49 19.85 -8.42
CA GLU A 79 -14.65 21.29 -8.65
C GLU A 79 -13.49 21.85 -9.49
N PRO A 80 -13.77 22.75 -10.48
CA PRO A 80 -12.77 23.29 -11.38
C PRO A 80 -11.94 24.42 -10.75
N VAL A 81 -11.36 24.16 -9.56
CA VAL A 81 -10.53 25.12 -8.84
C VAL A 81 -9.06 24.75 -8.93
N LEU A 82 -8.15 25.73 -8.85
CA LEU A 82 -6.72 25.52 -8.97
C LEU A 82 -6.10 24.92 -7.68
N ASP A 83 -6.60 25.37 -6.52
CA ASP A 83 -6.06 24.97 -5.21
C ASP A 83 -6.63 23.64 -4.74
N ARG A 84 -6.16 22.56 -5.38
CA ARG A 84 -6.54 21.19 -5.07
C ARG A 84 -5.30 20.39 -4.71
N TYR A 85 -5.23 19.95 -3.47
CA TYR A 85 -4.06 19.23 -2.96
C TYR A 85 -4.48 17.94 -2.27
N TRP A 86 -3.84 16.86 -2.63
CA TRP A 86 -3.99 15.59 -1.93
C TRP A 86 -2.61 15.12 -1.47
N VAL A 87 -2.41 15.09 -0.16
CA VAL A 87 -1.17 14.66 0.47
C VAL A 87 -1.42 13.32 1.16
N VAL A 88 -0.60 12.34 0.86
CA VAL A 88 -0.66 11.02 1.50
C VAL A 88 0.71 10.67 2.06
N ALA A 89 0.76 10.35 3.34
CA ALA A 89 1.97 9.97 4.05
C ALA A 89 1.76 8.66 4.80
N SER A 90 2.73 7.77 4.74
CA SER A 90 2.69 6.51 5.48
C SER A 90 4.02 5.77 5.41
N ASN A 91 4.27 4.92 6.38
CA ASN A 91 5.14 3.78 6.18
C ASN A 91 4.48 2.81 5.20
N PRO A 92 5.20 2.30 4.18
CA PRO A 92 4.63 1.47 3.11
C PRO A 92 4.44 0.02 3.56
N ARG A 93 3.48 -0.23 4.44
CA ARG A 93 3.30 -1.52 5.14
C ARG A 93 2.65 -2.62 4.31
N ARG A 94 2.04 -2.29 3.16
CA ARG A 94 1.26 -3.23 2.36
C ARG A 94 1.58 -3.09 0.88
N ASN A 95 1.72 -4.23 0.18
CA ASN A 95 1.87 -4.31 -1.28
C ASN A 95 0.51 -4.30 -2.00
N SER A 96 -0.47 -3.59 -1.43
CA SER A 96 -1.82 -3.43 -1.99
C SER A 96 -2.51 -2.25 -1.35
N GLY A 97 -3.61 -1.80 -1.95
CA GLY A 97 -4.41 -0.68 -1.44
C GLY A 97 -4.07 0.65 -2.11
N GLY A 98 -4.85 1.69 -1.81
CA GLY A 98 -4.75 2.99 -2.48
C GLY A 98 -3.36 3.61 -2.38
N PHE A 99 -2.74 3.58 -1.21
CA PHE A 99 -1.38 4.11 -1.02
C PHE A 99 -0.34 3.38 -1.89
N PHE A 100 -0.42 2.05 -1.99
CA PHE A 100 0.46 1.27 -2.87
C PHE A 100 0.25 1.64 -4.34
N GLU A 101 -0.99 1.82 -4.77
CA GLU A 101 -1.32 2.18 -6.16
C GLU A 101 -0.79 3.56 -6.55
N CYS A 102 -0.68 4.51 -5.61
CA CYS A 102 -0.03 5.80 -5.86
C CYS A 102 1.43 5.65 -6.33
N PHE A 103 2.14 4.60 -5.89
CA PHE A 103 3.52 4.32 -6.28
C PHE A 103 3.64 3.39 -7.49
N ASN A 104 2.54 2.75 -7.91
CA ASN A 104 2.50 1.74 -8.98
C ASN A 104 1.63 2.18 -10.15
N ASN A 105 0.40 1.68 -10.25
CA ASN A 105 -0.45 1.90 -11.42
C ASN A 105 -0.84 3.37 -11.60
N HIS A 106 -0.98 4.13 -10.51
CA HIS A 106 -1.36 5.54 -10.54
C HIS A 106 -0.16 6.49 -10.44
N ARG A 107 1.06 5.96 -10.53
CA ARG A 107 2.31 6.73 -10.38
C ARG A 107 2.38 8.01 -11.22
N ALA A 108 1.81 8.00 -12.41
CA ALA A 108 1.82 9.15 -13.33
C ALA A 108 1.06 10.37 -12.79
N TYR A 109 0.14 10.17 -11.85
CA TYR A 109 -0.71 11.22 -11.27
C TYR A 109 -0.17 11.77 -9.94
N TRP A 110 0.91 11.17 -9.40
CA TRP A 110 1.43 11.50 -8.07
C TRP A 110 2.86 12.02 -8.13
N LYS A 111 3.12 13.03 -7.30
CA LYS A 111 4.50 13.46 -7.00
C LYS A 111 5.00 12.64 -5.82
N LEU A 112 5.88 11.68 -6.08
CA LEU A 112 6.34 10.70 -5.11
C LEU A 112 7.61 11.15 -4.40
N ARG A 113 7.69 10.85 -3.11
CA ARG A 113 8.89 10.99 -2.30
C ARG A 113 9.05 9.78 -1.39
N GLN A 114 10.21 9.14 -1.46
CA GLN A 114 10.64 8.09 -0.54
C GLN A 114 11.71 8.66 0.36
N LEU A 115 11.64 8.34 1.64
CA LEU A 115 12.58 8.83 2.65
C LEU A 115 13.25 7.63 3.34
N ASP A 116 14.58 7.70 3.47
CA ASP A 116 15.32 6.84 4.40
C ASP A 116 15.39 7.56 5.74
N SER A 117 14.81 6.97 6.78
CA SER A 117 14.72 7.56 8.12
C SER A 117 16.08 7.94 8.71
N ARG A 118 17.17 7.32 8.26
CA ARG A 118 18.54 7.62 8.70
C ARG A 118 19.08 8.94 8.14
N THR A 119 18.44 9.46 7.07
CA THR A 119 18.85 10.70 6.38
C THR A 119 17.99 11.90 6.71
N VAL A 120 16.94 11.70 7.50
CA VAL A 120 16.01 12.76 7.89
C VAL A 120 16.54 13.46 9.14
N GLU A 121 16.60 14.78 9.09
CA GLU A 121 17.00 15.61 10.22
C GLU A 121 16.04 15.45 11.40
N GLY A 122 16.59 15.33 12.60
CA GLY A 122 15.79 15.16 13.84
C GLY A 122 15.37 13.75 14.17
N THR A 123 15.75 12.74 13.37
CA THR A 123 15.50 11.33 13.68
C THR A 123 16.60 10.71 14.52
N ASP A 124 16.28 9.67 15.28
CA ASP A 124 17.29 8.86 15.99
C ASP A 124 17.99 7.88 15.03
N THR A 125 19.01 8.38 14.36
CA THR A 125 19.83 7.59 13.41
C THR A 125 20.45 6.35 14.05
N ALA A 126 20.83 6.41 15.35
CA ALA A 126 21.41 5.29 16.04
C ALA A 126 20.41 4.14 16.23
N LEU A 127 19.15 4.46 16.49
CA LEU A 127 18.06 3.48 16.56
C LEU A 127 17.87 2.78 15.22
N PHE A 128 17.78 3.55 14.12
CA PHE A 128 17.57 2.97 12.79
C PHE A 128 18.76 2.13 12.32
N ASN A 129 20.00 2.51 12.63
CA ASN A 129 21.17 1.70 12.32
C ASN A 129 21.15 0.38 13.09
N ARG A 130 20.77 0.37 14.37
CA ARG A 130 20.59 -0.87 15.15
C ARG A 130 19.51 -1.78 14.54
N MET A 131 18.41 -1.21 14.04
CA MET A 131 17.39 -2.01 13.34
C MET A 131 17.98 -2.70 12.10
N VAL A 132 18.81 -1.98 11.33
CA VAL A 132 19.49 -2.56 10.16
C VAL A 132 20.44 -3.67 10.56
N GLU A 133 21.22 -3.49 11.62
CA GLU A 133 22.15 -4.53 12.14
C GLU A 133 21.39 -5.75 12.66
N GLN A 134 20.28 -5.55 13.37
CA GLN A 134 19.50 -6.62 13.98
C GLN A 134 18.70 -7.44 12.96
N TYR A 135 18.06 -6.78 12.00
CA TYR A 135 17.09 -7.43 11.09
C TYR A 135 17.67 -7.67 9.69
N GLY A 136 18.76 -7.01 9.34
CA GLY A 136 19.34 -7.01 7.99
C GLY A 136 18.69 -6.01 7.05
N ILE A 137 19.52 -5.41 6.18
CA ILE A 137 19.11 -4.33 5.26
C ILE A 137 17.99 -4.74 4.30
N ASP A 138 17.93 -6.03 3.92
CA ASP A 138 16.97 -6.57 2.97
C ASP A 138 15.68 -7.09 3.64
N SER A 139 15.59 -7.04 4.98
CA SER A 139 14.38 -7.49 5.68
C SER A 139 13.20 -6.56 5.44
N ASP A 140 11.98 -7.10 5.41
CA ASP A 140 10.77 -6.29 5.24
C ASP A 140 10.60 -5.25 6.35
N THR A 141 11.02 -5.56 7.56
CA THR A 141 11.02 -4.61 8.69
C THR A 141 11.88 -3.38 8.37
N VAL A 142 13.12 -3.58 7.91
CA VAL A 142 14.01 -2.47 7.56
C VAL A 142 13.55 -1.74 6.33
N ARG A 143 13.05 -2.45 5.31
CA ARG A 143 12.48 -1.85 4.12
C ARG A 143 11.36 -0.86 4.47
N VAL A 144 10.42 -1.27 5.31
CA VAL A 144 9.23 -0.49 5.67
C VAL A 144 9.57 0.63 6.65
N GLU A 145 10.23 0.30 7.77
CA GLU A 145 10.37 1.24 8.89
C GLU A 145 11.59 2.16 8.75
N VAL A 146 12.61 1.75 7.97
CA VAL A 146 13.83 2.53 7.82
C VAL A 146 13.97 3.14 6.43
N LEU A 147 13.80 2.32 5.38
CA LEU A 147 14.07 2.73 4.01
C LEU A 147 12.86 3.35 3.30
N GLY A 148 11.68 3.34 3.91
CA GLY A 148 10.44 3.80 3.28
C GLY A 148 10.11 3.03 1.99
N GLN A 149 10.43 1.74 1.95
CA GLN A 149 10.21 0.85 0.82
C GLN A 149 9.09 -0.13 1.13
N PHE A 150 8.30 -0.45 0.12
CA PHE A 150 7.31 -1.51 0.26
C PHE A 150 7.98 -2.86 0.56
N PRO A 151 7.30 -3.75 1.33
CA PRO A 151 7.80 -5.08 1.62
C PRO A 151 8.15 -5.82 0.33
N ALA A 152 9.20 -6.64 0.36
CA ALA A 152 9.53 -7.52 -0.76
C ALA A 152 8.51 -8.64 -0.91
N GLN A 153 7.81 -8.98 0.20
CA GLN A 153 6.80 -10.03 0.26
C GLN A 153 5.44 -9.44 0.63
N GLY A 154 4.37 -9.88 -0.01
CA GLY A 154 3.01 -9.58 0.45
C GLY A 154 2.71 -10.30 1.78
N ASN A 155 1.98 -9.68 2.70
CA ASN A 155 1.63 -10.23 4.02
C ASN A 155 0.93 -11.61 4.00
N ARG A 156 0.50 -12.08 2.83
CA ARG A 156 -0.16 -13.39 2.62
C ARG A 156 0.66 -14.33 1.74
N GLN A 157 1.89 -13.98 1.39
CA GLN A 157 2.70 -14.75 0.47
C GLN A 157 3.57 -15.73 1.26
N PHE A 158 3.23 -17.02 1.18
CA PHE A 158 3.99 -18.10 1.82
C PHE A 158 5.38 -18.29 1.21
N ILE A 159 5.52 -18.02 -0.11
CA ILE A 159 6.79 -18.14 -0.85
C ILE A 159 7.13 -16.76 -1.43
N SER A 160 8.32 -16.23 -1.14
CA SER A 160 8.74 -14.93 -1.65
C SER A 160 8.87 -14.92 -3.18
N ASN A 161 8.57 -13.77 -3.80
CA ASN A 161 8.75 -13.58 -5.24
C ASN A 161 10.20 -13.84 -5.69
N LYS A 162 11.17 -13.52 -4.82
CA LYS A 162 12.58 -13.82 -5.06
C LYS A 162 12.85 -15.32 -5.17
N LEU A 163 12.31 -16.12 -4.23
CA LEU A 163 12.45 -17.57 -4.28
C LEU A 163 11.79 -18.16 -5.51
N VAL A 164 10.64 -17.61 -5.95
CA VAL A 164 9.97 -18.02 -7.19
C VAL A 164 10.84 -17.69 -8.41
N ALA A 165 11.36 -16.46 -8.49
CA ALA A 165 12.24 -16.05 -9.59
C ALA A 165 13.52 -16.88 -9.64
N ASP A 166 14.18 -17.08 -8.50
CA ASP A 166 15.38 -17.90 -8.40
C ASP A 166 15.10 -19.37 -8.80
N ALA A 167 13.94 -19.89 -8.42
CA ALA A 167 13.51 -21.24 -8.81
C ALA A 167 13.21 -21.36 -10.32
N GLN A 168 12.70 -20.30 -10.94
CA GLN A 168 12.45 -20.26 -12.39
C GLN A 168 13.73 -20.25 -13.22
N LEU A 169 14.80 -19.65 -12.70
CA LEU A 169 16.10 -19.55 -13.34
C LEU A 169 16.97 -20.80 -13.15
N ARG A 170 16.65 -21.65 -12.18
CA ARG A 170 17.42 -22.87 -11.93
C ARG A 170 17.30 -23.84 -13.09
N GLU A 171 18.41 -24.50 -13.42
CA GLU A 171 18.40 -25.62 -14.35
C GLU A 171 17.59 -26.80 -13.79
N VAL A 172 16.86 -27.46 -14.67
CA VAL A 172 16.06 -28.63 -14.32
C VAL A 172 16.98 -29.84 -14.18
N VAL A 173 17.00 -30.45 -13.01
CA VAL A 173 17.71 -31.70 -12.77
C VAL A 173 16.68 -32.83 -12.84
N THR A 174 16.75 -33.63 -13.89
CA THR A 174 15.90 -34.81 -14.07
C THR A 174 16.49 -36.01 -13.33
N ASP A 175 15.70 -36.66 -12.51
CA ASP A 175 16.01 -37.95 -11.89
C ASP A 175 14.98 -38.98 -12.36
N ARG A 176 15.34 -39.79 -13.32
CA ARG A 176 14.43 -40.80 -13.87
C ARG A 176 14.10 -41.94 -12.92
N ASN A 177 14.89 -42.09 -11.85
CA ASN A 177 14.64 -43.11 -10.82
C ASN A 177 13.68 -42.61 -9.73
N ALA A 178 13.43 -41.28 -9.66
CA ALA A 178 12.46 -40.72 -8.73
C ALA A 178 11.02 -41.04 -9.18
N PRO A 179 10.10 -41.29 -8.24
CA PRO A 179 8.71 -41.52 -8.59
C PRO A 179 8.09 -40.32 -9.31
N LEU A 180 7.28 -40.60 -10.31
CA LEU A 180 6.45 -39.58 -10.96
C LEU A 180 5.25 -39.26 -10.07
N ILE A 181 5.13 -38.02 -9.67
CA ILE A 181 4.04 -37.51 -8.83
C ILE A 181 3.13 -36.66 -9.69
N MET A 182 1.83 -36.91 -9.61
CA MET A 182 0.78 -36.13 -10.25
C MET A 182 0.04 -35.33 -9.18
N GLY A 183 0.02 -34.01 -9.32
CA GLY A 183 -0.81 -33.09 -8.54
C GLY A 183 -2.02 -32.66 -9.38
N VAL A 184 -3.21 -32.72 -8.82
CA VAL A 184 -4.46 -32.35 -9.47
C VAL A 184 -5.15 -31.27 -8.65
N ASP A 185 -5.47 -30.17 -9.30
CA ASP A 185 -6.27 -29.07 -8.75
C ASP A 185 -7.51 -28.91 -9.65
N ILE A 186 -8.68 -29.18 -9.06
CA ILE A 186 -9.95 -29.17 -9.79
C ILE A 186 -10.73 -27.91 -9.45
N ALA A 187 -10.95 -27.08 -10.45
CA ALA A 187 -11.86 -25.95 -10.38
C ALA A 187 -13.30 -26.46 -10.51
N ARG A 188 -14.15 -26.12 -9.55
CA ARG A 188 -15.52 -26.65 -9.48
C ARG A 188 -16.55 -25.77 -10.19
N TYR A 189 -16.40 -24.45 -10.13
CA TYR A 189 -17.27 -23.45 -10.78
C TYR A 189 -16.52 -22.15 -10.99
N GLY A 190 -16.87 -21.40 -12.03
CA GLY A 190 -16.38 -20.05 -12.28
C GLY A 190 -15.31 -19.95 -13.39
N ASP A 191 -14.52 -18.89 -13.33
CA ASP A 191 -13.50 -18.60 -14.35
C ASP A 191 -12.20 -19.36 -14.20
N ASP A 192 -12.04 -20.13 -13.14
CA ASP A 192 -10.86 -20.92 -12.86
C ASP A 192 -10.76 -22.14 -13.78
N SER A 193 -9.53 -22.64 -13.97
CA SER A 193 -9.24 -23.84 -14.77
C SER A 193 -8.76 -24.95 -13.88
N SER A 194 -9.22 -26.18 -14.14
CA SER A 194 -8.63 -27.38 -13.57
C SER A 194 -7.23 -27.59 -14.13
N VAL A 195 -6.29 -27.97 -13.27
CA VAL A 195 -4.88 -28.12 -13.64
C VAL A 195 -4.34 -29.46 -13.15
N ILE A 196 -3.68 -30.19 -14.03
CA ILE A 196 -2.87 -31.36 -13.69
C ILE A 196 -1.41 -31.01 -13.89
N ARG A 197 -0.60 -31.22 -12.87
CA ARG A 197 0.84 -30.95 -12.86
C ARG A 197 1.62 -32.21 -12.52
N PHE A 198 2.73 -32.42 -13.16
CA PHE A 198 3.61 -33.55 -12.92
C PHE A 198 4.93 -33.11 -12.33
N ARG A 199 5.50 -33.92 -11.43
CA ARG A 199 6.83 -33.72 -10.86
C ARG A 199 7.54 -35.07 -10.74
N GLN A 200 8.79 -35.13 -11.21
CA GLN A 200 9.67 -36.27 -11.01
C GLN A 200 10.97 -35.83 -10.35
N GLY A 201 11.21 -36.24 -9.13
CA GLY A 201 12.31 -35.71 -8.33
C GLY A 201 12.17 -34.19 -8.12
N ARG A 202 13.17 -33.42 -8.59
CA ARG A 202 13.17 -31.94 -8.59
C ARG A 202 12.64 -31.32 -9.88
N ASP A 203 12.32 -32.13 -10.87
CA ASP A 203 11.80 -31.67 -12.14
C ASP A 203 10.28 -31.55 -12.11
N ALA A 204 9.78 -30.33 -12.15
CA ALA A 204 8.36 -30.00 -12.28
C ALA A 204 8.06 -29.26 -13.59
N ARG A 205 8.98 -29.24 -14.56
CA ARG A 205 8.88 -28.45 -15.80
C ARG A 205 8.93 -29.26 -17.07
N SER A 206 9.68 -30.36 -17.12
CA SER A 206 9.87 -31.15 -18.35
C SER A 206 8.59 -31.79 -18.86
N ILE A 207 7.64 -32.12 -17.97
CA ILE A 207 6.32 -32.61 -18.38
C ILE A 207 5.34 -31.44 -18.36
N ALA A 208 4.72 -31.17 -19.51
CA ALA A 208 3.77 -30.07 -19.64
C ALA A 208 2.56 -30.24 -18.72
N ALA A 209 2.08 -29.12 -18.17
CA ALA A 209 0.83 -29.12 -17.43
C ALA A 209 -0.36 -29.32 -18.37
N ILE A 210 -1.37 -30.07 -17.90
CA ILE A 210 -2.66 -30.17 -18.57
C ILE A 210 -3.59 -29.18 -17.90
N ARG A 211 -4.21 -28.28 -18.69
CA ARG A 211 -5.22 -27.34 -18.22
C ARG A 211 -6.49 -27.51 -19.02
N PHE A 212 -7.60 -27.55 -18.33
CA PHE A 212 -8.92 -27.59 -18.96
C PHE A 212 -9.94 -26.81 -18.14
N LYS A 213 -10.92 -26.26 -18.83
CA LYS A 213 -12.14 -25.70 -18.21
C LYS A 213 -13.26 -26.69 -18.47
N ASP A 214 -13.95 -27.06 -17.42
CA ASP A 214 -15.19 -27.80 -17.57
C ASP A 214 -16.24 -26.83 -18.12
N ARG A 215 -16.64 -27.01 -19.35
CA ARG A 215 -17.55 -26.08 -20.07
C ARG A 215 -18.99 -26.58 -20.06
N ASP A 216 -19.26 -27.74 -19.50
CA ASP A 216 -20.58 -28.35 -19.61
C ASP A 216 -21.04 -28.90 -18.25
N ASN A 217 -21.96 -28.16 -17.66
CA ASN A 217 -23.22 -28.64 -17.12
C ASN A 217 -24.24 -27.53 -17.07
#